data_dd77f18423a022af8e3f73a21533bf7f
#
_entry.id   dd77f18423a022af8e3f73a21533bf7f
#
_cell.length_a   1.000
_cell.length_b   1.000
_cell.length_c   1.000
_cell.angle_alpha   90.00
_cell.angle_beta   90.00
_cell.angle_gamma   90.00
#
_symmetry.space_group_name_H-M   'P 1'
#
loop_
_entity.id
_entity.type
_entity.pdbx_description
1 polymer ?
#
loop_
_entity_poly.entity_id
_entity_poly.type
_entity_poly.pdbx_seq_one_letter_code
_entity_poly.pdbx_strand_id
1 'polypeptide(L)'
;VSALAITGIGLFTPAGDGTDATWERVLKGLSAATLTQVDGREYLTCPAPPFAPERLGAARFRRLDRSAQFAHLAVVEAVRDAGLSAASGHIAVRGAGLSAAPGHIAIPDAGLSAAPSHTALQTPEFTLDPDRTAVLVGTGAGCVTAYDSHHETLRTAGADRVSPFAVPSSLPNSIAAQLSITLGAGGPSTTVNTACASGASALGLAADLLRLGRCDTAVVVGAEAILTPFHLAGFDRIGALSHRCEDPAAASRPFDAGRDGFVAAEGAGALVLERVDHAAARGARVHARLLGHGSSSDAHNAVRPRADGHGIATAVRAALTDAGITAADIGYVNAHATGTPLGDTVEAQALARLLPHRPPVSSTKGVTGHLFGAAGTVEAALTALALGHGLLPPNTNLDRPSPDIDLDLPTAPRPHTARAALSVSAGFGGHNAVLVLAPA
;
A
#
# COMPACT_ATOMS: atom_id res chain seq x y z
N VAL A 1 0.29 15.84 -19.92
CA VAL A 1 0.08 16.01 -18.46
C VAL A 1 1.44 15.94 -17.80
N SER A 2 1.72 16.80 -16.80
CA SER A 2 3.02 16.82 -16.13
C SER A 2 3.16 15.60 -15.19
N ALA A 3 4.27 14.88 -15.33
CA ALA A 3 4.65 13.83 -14.42
C ALA A 3 4.88 14.38 -13.00
N LEU A 4 4.69 13.55 -11.98
CA LEU A 4 4.97 13.89 -10.59
C LEU A 4 6.12 13.04 -10.08
N ALA A 5 6.94 13.60 -9.20
CA ALA A 5 8.05 12.91 -8.58
C ALA A 5 7.58 12.18 -7.30
N ILE A 6 7.95 10.92 -7.15
CA ILE A 6 7.89 10.21 -5.87
C ILE A 6 9.25 10.40 -5.22
N THR A 7 9.31 11.22 -4.18
CA THR A 7 10.55 11.62 -3.53
C THR A 7 10.78 10.94 -2.19
N GLY A 8 9.74 10.32 -1.61
CA GLY A 8 9.87 9.57 -0.39
C GLY A 8 8.96 8.37 -0.34
N ILE A 9 9.45 7.29 0.24
CA ILE A 9 8.76 6.02 0.46
C ILE A 9 8.89 5.63 1.93
N GLY A 10 7.80 5.17 2.54
CA GLY A 10 7.82 4.60 3.87
C GLY A 10 6.81 3.46 3.98
N LEU A 11 7.24 2.32 4.51
CA LEU A 11 6.44 1.10 4.60
C LEU A 11 6.45 0.55 6.03
N PHE A 12 5.27 0.20 6.51
CA PHE A 12 5.09 -0.57 7.73
C PHE A 12 4.10 -1.69 7.43
N THR A 13 4.59 -2.86 7.06
CA THR A 13 3.79 -3.96 6.47
C THR A 13 4.08 -5.28 7.17
N PRO A 14 3.25 -6.31 6.97
CA PRO A 14 3.57 -7.66 7.46
C PRO A 14 4.89 -8.20 6.93
N ALA A 15 5.33 -7.72 5.77
CA ALA A 15 6.61 -8.12 5.18
C ALA A 15 7.82 -7.49 5.87
N GLY A 16 7.65 -6.37 6.57
CA GLY A 16 8.75 -5.72 7.28
C GLY A 16 8.38 -4.39 7.92
N ASP A 17 9.19 -4.02 8.88
CA ASP A 17 9.20 -2.70 9.52
C ASP A 17 10.25 -1.84 8.77
N GLY A 18 9.75 -1.02 7.88
CA GLY A 18 10.53 -0.18 6.97
C GLY A 18 10.56 -0.69 5.53
N THR A 19 10.95 0.21 4.64
CA THR A 19 10.95 0.02 3.18
C THR A 19 11.91 -1.09 2.75
N ASP A 20 13.16 -1.07 3.26
CA ASP A 20 14.19 -2.05 2.90
C ASP A 20 13.80 -3.47 3.34
N ALA A 21 13.32 -3.62 4.59
CA ALA A 21 12.91 -4.91 5.12
C ALA A 21 11.72 -5.49 4.36
N THR A 22 10.74 -4.64 4.01
CA THR A 22 9.59 -5.02 3.20
C THR A 22 10.03 -5.47 1.81
N TRP A 23 10.88 -4.69 1.14
CA TRP A 23 11.36 -4.98 -0.21
C TRP A 23 12.17 -6.29 -0.26
N GLU A 24 13.10 -6.46 0.67
CA GLU A 24 13.92 -7.68 0.77
C GLU A 24 13.07 -8.95 0.92
N ARG A 25 12.07 -8.91 1.82
CA ARG A 25 11.17 -10.04 2.03
C ARG A 25 10.29 -10.33 0.83
N VAL A 26 9.80 -9.28 0.16
CA VAL A 26 9.01 -9.40 -1.08
C VAL A 26 9.83 -10.04 -2.19
N LEU A 27 11.08 -9.64 -2.38
CA LEU A 27 11.99 -10.26 -3.35
C LEU A 27 12.29 -11.72 -3.03
N LYS A 28 12.45 -12.06 -1.74
CA LYS A 28 12.66 -13.46 -1.32
C LYS A 28 11.43 -14.33 -1.48
N GLY A 29 10.27 -13.76 -1.76
CA GLY A 29 8.99 -14.49 -1.85
C GLY A 29 8.58 -15.16 -0.53
N LEU A 30 8.95 -14.59 0.63
CA LEU A 30 8.68 -15.17 1.93
C LEU A 30 7.35 -14.65 2.48
N SER A 31 6.31 -15.48 2.46
CA SER A 31 4.98 -15.13 2.96
C SER A 31 5.02 -14.68 4.43
N ALA A 32 4.21 -13.68 4.77
CA ALA A 32 4.01 -13.20 6.13
C ALA A 32 2.76 -13.81 6.80
N ALA A 33 2.07 -14.72 6.10
CA ALA A 33 0.85 -15.32 6.60
C ALA A 33 1.11 -16.24 7.81
N THR A 34 0.23 -16.15 8.79
CA THR A 34 0.25 -16.93 10.02
C THR A 34 -1.17 -17.21 10.51
N LEU A 35 -1.32 -18.17 11.41
CA LEU A 35 -2.55 -18.37 12.15
C LEU A 35 -2.62 -17.38 13.31
N THR A 36 -3.75 -16.70 13.42
CA THR A 36 -4.04 -15.74 14.49
C THR A 36 -5.34 -16.10 15.19
N GLN A 37 -5.29 -16.15 16.52
CA GLN A 37 -6.49 -16.30 17.34
C GLN A 37 -7.21 -14.97 17.49
N VAL A 38 -8.46 -14.90 17.03
CA VAL A 38 -9.31 -13.71 17.16
C VAL A 38 -10.68 -14.16 17.67
N ASP A 39 -11.05 -13.70 18.86
CA ASP A 39 -12.32 -14.04 19.51
C ASP A 39 -12.61 -15.57 19.57
N GLY A 40 -11.57 -16.33 19.94
CA GLY A 40 -11.67 -17.80 20.09
C GLY A 40 -11.73 -18.58 18.78
N ARG A 41 -11.53 -17.95 17.63
CA ARG A 41 -11.41 -18.58 16.30
C ARG A 41 -10.05 -18.39 15.70
N GLU A 42 -9.60 -19.34 14.91
CA GLU A 42 -8.39 -19.23 14.12
C GLU A 42 -8.69 -18.65 12.74
N TYR A 43 -7.87 -17.67 12.35
CA TYR A 43 -7.91 -17.09 11.02
C TYR A 43 -6.50 -17.01 10.44
N LEU A 44 -6.40 -17.17 9.13
CA LEU A 44 -5.19 -16.84 8.39
C LEU A 44 -5.10 -15.33 8.23
N THR A 45 -4.02 -14.75 8.76
CA THR A 45 -3.79 -13.31 8.68
C THR A 45 -2.32 -13.00 8.42
N CYS A 46 -2.04 -11.79 7.97
CA CYS A 46 -0.71 -11.20 7.93
C CYS A 46 -0.71 -9.98 8.86
N PRO A 47 -0.43 -10.16 10.16
CA PRO A 47 -0.39 -9.04 11.10
C PRO A 47 0.83 -8.16 10.84
N ALA A 48 0.69 -6.86 11.12
CA ALA A 48 1.81 -5.95 11.14
C ALA A 48 2.83 -6.35 12.23
N PRO A 49 4.13 -6.10 12.03
CA PRO A 49 5.13 -6.43 13.02
C PRO A 49 4.90 -5.68 14.33
N PRO A 50 5.29 -6.28 15.47
CA PRO A 50 5.25 -5.56 16.74
C PRO A 50 6.23 -4.39 16.71
N PHE A 51 5.87 -3.29 17.35
CA PHE A 51 6.73 -2.11 17.48
C PHE A 51 6.70 -1.56 18.89
N ALA A 52 7.81 -0.92 19.29
CA ALA A 52 7.91 -0.27 20.59
C ALA A 52 7.06 1.01 20.60
N PRO A 53 6.15 1.21 21.59
CA PRO A 53 5.29 2.40 21.67
C PRO A 53 6.06 3.74 21.68
N GLU A 54 7.31 3.72 22.12
CA GLU A 54 8.21 4.88 22.17
C GLU A 54 8.50 5.44 20.77
N ARG A 55 8.42 4.62 19.75
CA ARG A 55 8.59 5.02 18.34
C ARG A 55 7.50 5.99 17.87
N LEU A 56 6.34 5.95 18.49
CA LEU A 56 5.25 6.89 18.21
C LEU A 56 5.49 8.27 18.85
N GLY A 57 6.56 8.45 19.65
CA GLY A 57 6.89 9.71 20.31
C GLY A 57 5.93 10.06 21.44
N ALA A 58 5.20 11.17 21.33
CA ALA A 58 4.33 11.66 22.39
C ALA A 58 3.25 10.64 22.80
N ALA A 59 2.92 10.62 24.12
CA ALA A 59 1.92 9.71 24.69
C ALA A 59 0.54 9.76 23.99
N ARG A 60 0.21 10.90 23.35
CA ARG A 60 -1.00 11.05 22.55
C ARG A 60 -1.09 10.06 21.38
N PHE A 61 0.05 9.75 20.71
CA PHE A 61 0.05 8.83 19.57
C PHE A 61 -0.24 7.39 19.97
N ARG A 62 0.09 6.99 21.19
CA ARG A 62 -0.20 5.64 21.71
C ARG A 62 -1.70 5.39 21.95
N ARG A 63 -2.51 6.45 21.97
CA ARG A 63 -3.97 6.39 22.15
C ARG A 63 -4.75 6.48 20.83
N LEU A 64 -4.04 6.60 19.71
CA LEU A 64 -4.68 6.61 18.40
C LEU A 64 -5.14 5.22 18.01
N ASP A 65 -6.08 5.18 17.07
CA ASP A 65 -6.43 3.94 16.38
C ASP A 65 -5.18 3.25 15.81
N ARG A 66 -5.19 1.93 15.78
CA ARG A 66 -4.06 1.14 15.30
C ARG A 66 -3.66 1.49 13.85
N SER A 67 -4.63 1.77 12.98
CA SER A 67 -4.36 2.23 11.62
C SER A 67 -3.63 3.57 11.58
N ALA A 68 -4.00 4.50 12.46
CA ALA A 68 -3.32 5.78 12.59
C ALA A 68 -1.88 5.64 13.14
N GLN A 69 -1.64 4.66 14.00
CA GLN A 69 -0.29 4.35 14.48
C GLN A 69 0.60 3.84 13.34
N PHE A 70 0.10 2.91 12.52
CA PHE A 70 0.82 2.41 11.35
C PHE A 70 1.10 3.54 10.34
N ALA A 71 0.08 4.36 10.06
CA ALA A 71 0.20 5.52 9.19
C ALA A 71 1.32 6.46 9.66
N HIS A 72 1.40 6.72 10.97
CA HIS A 72 2.45 7.57 11.55
C HIS A 72 3.84 6.97 11.31
N LEU A 73 4.03 5.67 11.54
CA LEU A 73 5.32 5.00 11.33
C LEU A 73 5.77 5.09 9.86
N ALA A 74 4.88 4.80 8.92
CA ALA A 74 5.18 4.89 7.50
C ALA A 74 5.46 6.34 7.05
N VAL A 75 4.70 7.32 7.54
CA VAL A 75 4.90 8.74 7.19
C VAL A 75 6.23 9.27 7.70
N VAL A 76 6.63 8.92 8.91
CA VAL A 76 7.93 9.35 9.47
C VAL A 76 9.09 8.87 8.58
N GLU A 77 9.01 7.64 8.09
CA GLU A 77 10.00 7.10 7.15
C GLU A 77 9.94 7.83 5.81
N ALA A 78 8.75 7.96 5.20
CA ALA A 78 8.60 8.58 3.88
C ALA A 78 9.06 10.05 3.84
N VAL A 79 8.70 10.84 4.85
CA VAL A 79 9.11 12.26 4.94
C VAL A 79 10.63 12.37 5.12
N ARG A 80 11.24 11.49 5.91
CA ARG A 80 12.69 11.44 6.09
C ARG A 80 13.40 11.01 4.80
N ASP A 81 12.90 9.97 4.13
CA ASP A 81 13.45 9.49 2.85
C ASP A 81 13.36 10.58 1.77
N ALA A 82 12.32 11.40 1.79
CA ALA A 82 12.20 12.58 0.94
C ALA A 82 13.21 13.70 1.27
N GLY A 83 13.99 13.59 2.35
CA GLY A 83 14.87 14.68 2.82
C GLY A 83 14.09 15.87 3.39
N LEU A 84 12.87 15.64 3.89
CA LEU A 84 11.98 16.65 4.42
C LEU A 84 11.84 16.53 5.94
N SER A 85 11.53 17.65 6.61
CA SER A 85 11.17 17.71 8.02
C SER A 85 9.77 18.27 8.19
N ALA A 86 9.10 17.88 9.30
CA ALA A 86 7.80 18.45 9.63
C ALA A 86 7.91 19.91 10.04
N ALA A 87 6.99 20.74 9.56
CA ALA A 87 6.93 22.17 9.92
C ALA A 87 6.71 22.40 11.44
N SER A 88 6.03 21.46 12.11
CA SER A 88 5.68 21.57 13.54
C SER A 88 6.82 21.24 14.50
N GLY A 89 7.98 20.80 14.03
CA GLY A 89 9.07 20.30 14.89
C GLY A 89 8.72 19.07 15.73
N HIS A 90 7.53 18.49 15.55
CA HIS A 90 7.03 17.36 16.34
C HIS A 90 7.55 15.98 15.86
N ILE A 91 8.23 15.91 14.72
CA ILE A 91 8.95 14.72 14.27
C ILE A 91 10.42 14.81 14.73
N ALA A 92 10.67 14.98 16.01
CA ALA A 92 11.98 14.70 16.57
C ALA A 92 12.05 13.22 16.95
N VAL A 93 12.34 12.36 16.00
CA VAL A 93 12.76 10.99 16.31
C VAL A 93 14.18 11.06 16.83
N ARG A 94 14.35 11.01 18.17
CA ARG A 94 15.65 10.69 18.76
C ARG A 94 16.07 9.34 18.17
N GLY A 95 17.22 9.31 17.53
CA GLY A 95 17.80 8.11 16.98
C GLY A 95 17.86 7.00 18.03
N ALA A 96 16.89 6.10 18.03
CA ALA A 96 17.09 4.78 18.56
C ALA A 96 18.01 4.07 17.57
N GLY A 97 19.26 3.86 17.97
CA GLY A 97 20.21 3.12 17.20
C GLY A 97 19.60 1.77 16.79
N LEU A 98 19.38 1.59 15.51
CA LEU A 98 19.13 0.28 14.95
C LEU A 98 20.44 -0.49 15.09
N SER A 99 20.54 -1.28 16.15
CA SER A 99 21.53 -2.32 16.28
C SER A 99 21.27 -3.32 15.16
N ALA A 100 22.14 -3.33 14.15
CA ALA A 100 22.14 -4.38 13.15
C ALA A 100 22.34 -5.71 13.87
N ALA A 101 21.33 -6.57 13.85
CA ALA A 101 21.50 -7.94 14.27
C ALA A 101 22.46 -8.65 13.29
N PRO A 102 23.50 -9.34 13.77
CA PRO A 102 24.42 -10.05 12.90
C PRO A 102 23.77 -11.35 12.43
N GLY A 103 23.47 -11.42 11.13
CA GLY A 103 22.91 -12.61 10.50
C GLY A 103 22.95 -12.49 8.99
N HIS A 104 24.15 -12.24 8.42
CA HIS A 104 24.37 -12.37 6.98
C HIS A 104 24.31 -13.83 6.58
N ILE A 105 23.21 -14.26 5.95
CA ILE A 105 23.23 -15.47 5.12
C ILE A 105 23.64 -15.00 3.73
N ALA A 106 24.83 -15.42 3.30
CA ALA A 106 25.37 -15.14 1.97
C ALA A 106 24.42 -15.73 0.90
N ILE A 107 23.89 -14.89 0.04
CA ILE A 107 23.27 -15.30 -1.21
C ILE A 107 24.42 -15.68 -2.17
N PRO A 108 24.33 -16.83 -2.89
CA PRO A 108 25.37 -17.16 -3.88
C PRO A 108 25.46 -16.04 -4.92
N ASP A 109 26.69 -15.68 -5.23
CA ASP A 109 27.11 -14.58 -6.09
C ASP A 109 26.49 -14.71 -7.51
N ALA A 110 25.39 -14.01 -7.73
CA ALA A 110 24.83 -13.77 -9.06
C ALA A 110 25.14 -12.32 -9.45
N GLY A 111 26.44 -11.94 -9.47
CA GLY A 111 26.94 -10.73 -10.14
C GLY A 111 26.16 -9.42 -9.92
N LEU A 112 25.38 -9.29 -8.84
CA LEU A 112 24.60 -8.11 -8.53
C LEU A 112 25.51 -7.14 -7.77
N SER A 113 25.94 -6.09 -8.45
CA SER A 113 26.49 -4.90 -7.81
C SER A 113 25.53 -4.46 -6.69
N ALA A 114 26.05 -4.35 -5.47
CA ALA A 114 25.28 -3.89 -4.33
C ALA A 114 24.62 -2.56 -4.67
N ALA A 115 23.28 -2.57 -4.84
CA ALA A 115 22.53 -1.34 -4.94
C ALA A 115 22.72 -0.55 -3.64
N PRO A 116 22.84 0.79 -3.70
CA PRO A 116 23.01 1.59 -2.49
C PRO A 116 21.82 1.35 -1.57
N SER A 117 22.09 1.02 -0.30
CA SER A 117 21.05 0.86 0.71
C SER A 117 20.20 2.13 0.78
N HIS A 118 18.87 1.99 0.85
CA HIS A 118 17.94 3.12 0.99
C HIS A 118 18.15 3.92 2.30
N THR A 119 18.95 3.42 3.23
CA THR A 119 19.11 3.93 4.60
C THR A 119 20.28 4.86 4.85
N ALA A 120 20.83 5.55 3.86
CA ALA A 120 21.62 6.75 4.18
C ALA A 120 20.63 7.85 4.61
N LEU A 121 20.27 7.86 5.90
CA LEU A 121 19.40 8.87 6.52
C LEU A 121 20.03 10.25 6.28
N GLN A 122 19.50 10.99 5.30
CA GLN A 122 19.89 12.37 5.09
C GLN A 122 19.39 13.19 6.29
N THR A 123 20.22 14.10 6.76
CA THR A 123 19.77 15.17 7.66
C THR A 123 18.73 15.98 6.90
N PRO A 124 17.50 16.20 7.43
CA PRO A 124 16.50 16.96 6.70
C PRO A 124 17.01 18.37 6.39
N GLU A 125 17.20 18.68 5.13
CA GLU A 125 17.69 20.00 4.68
C GLU A 125 16.53 20.98 4.43
N PHE A 126 15.30 20.42 4.22
CA PHE A 126 14.14 21.21 3.86
C PHE A 126 12.98 20.92 4.79
N THR A 127 12.21 21.96 5.13
CA THR A 127 10.98 21.85 5.92
C THR A 127 9.78 21.87 5.00
N LEU A 128 8.77 21.05 5.29
CA LEU A 128 7.47 21.09 4.62
C LEU A 128 6.87 22.50 4.74
N ASP A 129 6.41 23.07 3.62
CA ASP A 129 5.61 24.30 3.65
C ASP A 129 4.21 23.96 4.19
N PRO A 130 3.79 24.54 5.34
CA PRO A 130 2.51 24.22 5.95
C PRO A 130 1.32 24.42 5.03
N ASP A 131 1.26 25.55 4.33
CA ASP A 131 0.11 25.94 3.51
C ASP A 131 0.09 25.26 2.14
N ARG A 132 1.23 24.71 1.72
CA ARG A 132 1.42 24.06 0.42
C ARG A 132 1.61 22.55 0.51
N THR A 133 1.43 21.96 1.71
CA THR A 133 1.51 20.50 1.92
C THR A 133 0.12 19.91 2.11
N ALA A 134 -0.25 18.98 1.22
CA ALA A 134 -1.48 18.21 1.33
C ALA A 134 -1.24 16.89 2.08
N VAL A 135 -2.27 16.39 2.78
CA VAL A 135 -2.30 15.07 3.42
C VAL A 135 -3.50 14.29 2.92
N LEU A 136 -3.25 13.19 2.23
CA LEU A 136 -4.31 12.31 1.71
C LEU A 136 -4.18 10.92 2.30
N VAL A 137 -5.28 10.37 2.78
CA VAL A 137 -5.31 9.03 3.38
C VAL A 137 -6.29 8.14 2.66
N GLY A 138 -5.85 6.97 2.20
CA GLY A 138 -6.69 5.90 1.71
C GLY A 138 -6.90 4.86 2.81
N THR A 139 -8.15 4.54 3.12
CA THR A 139 -8.51 3.49 4.09
C THR A 139 -9.86 2.89 3.71
N GLY A 140 -9.99 1.57 3.86
CA GLY A 140 -11.24 0.87 3.58
C GLY A 140 -12.20 0.89 4.76
N ALA A 141 -11.68 0.68 5.97
CA ALA A 141 -12.48 0.57 7.18
C ALA A 141 -12.33 1.78 8.13
N GLY A 142 -11.24 2.56 7.99
CA GLY A 142 -10.97 3.69 8.88
C GLY A 142 -10.49 3.26 10.26
N CYS A 143 -10.90 3.99 11.30
CA CYS A 143 -10.44 3.80 12.66
C CYS A 143 -11.30 2.78 13.43
N VAL A 144 -11.41 1.55 12.90
CA VAL A 144 -12.34 0.53 13.43
C VAL A 144 -11.91 -0.04 14.78
N THR A 145 -10.61 -0.11 15.08
CA THR A 145 -10.14 -0.62 16.39
C THR A 145 -10.49 0.33 17.52
N ALA A 146 -10.43 1.64 17.28
CA ALA A 146 -10.89 2.65 18.24
C ALA A 146 -12.42 2.59 18.39
N TYR A 147 -13.15 2.45 17.29
CA TYR A 147 -14.61 2.33 17.32
C TYR A 147 -15.05 1.11 18.17
N ASP A 148 -14.50 -0.06 17.89
CA ASP A 148 -14.83 -1.30 18.63
C ASP A 148 -14.50 -1.14 20.13
N SER A 149 -13.34 -0.59 20.47
CA SER A 149 -12.94 -0.37 21.86
C SER A 149 -13.88 0.59 22.61
N HIS A 150 -14.26 1.70 21.99
CA HIS A 150 -15.18 2.67 22.60
C HIS A 150 -16.60 2.12 22.70
N HIS A 151 -17.07 1.36 21.70
CA HIS A 151 -18.35 0.71 21.74
C HIS A 151 -18.42 -0.36 22.85
N GLU A 152 -17.37 -1.15 23.03
CA GLU A 152 -17.28 -2.11 24.12
C GLU A 152 -17.25 -1.41 25.49
N THR A 153 -16.55 -0.29 25.64
CA THR A 153 -16.58 0.52 26.86
C THR A 153 -17.99 1.02 27.15
N LEU A 154 -18.71 1.53 26.17
CA LEU A 154 -20.11 1.96 26.34
C LEU A 154 -20.99 0.81 26.81
N ARG A 155 -20.84 -0.37 26.21
CA ARG A 155 -21.67 -1.54 26.48
C ARG A 155 -21.41 -2.15 27.86
N THR A 156 -20.15 -2.19 28.30
CA THR A 156 -19.74 -2.88 29.54
C THR A 156 -19.63 -1.97 30.76
N ALA A 157 -19.24 -0.69 30.56
CA ALA A 157 -18.96 0.25 31.65
C ALA A 157 -19.90 1.47 31.69
N GLY A 158 -20.75 1.65 30.67
CA GLY A 158 -21.73 2.73 30.57
C GLY A 158 -21.18 4.04 30.02
N ALA A 159 -22.10 4.99 29.73
CA ALA A 159 -21.82 6.25 29.04
C ALA A 159 -20.79 7.14 29.76
N ASP A 160 -20.82 7.16 31.08
CA ASP A 160 -19.89 8.00 31.88
C ASP A 160 -18.44 7.58 31.81
N ARG A 161 -18.17 6.38 31.26
CA ARG A 161 -16.81 5.85 31.07
C ARG A 161 -16.28 6.01 29.64
N VAL A 162 -17.15 6.43 28.71
CA VAL A 162 -16.73 6.69 27.32
C VAL A 162 -15.80 7.90 27.25
N SER A 163 -14.69 7.76 26.53
CA SER A 163 -13.74 8.85 26.34
C SER A 163 -14.40 10.06 25.66
N PRO A 164 -14.13 11.31 26.07
CA PRO A 164 -14.57 12.49 25.32
C PRO A 164 -13.97 12.56 23.90
N PHE A 165 -12.92 11.80 23.64
CA PHE A 165 -12.30 11.67 22.31
C PHE A 165 -12.81 10.48 21.52
N ALA A 166 -13.79 9.72 22.02
CA ALA A 166 -14.29 8.52 21.36
C ALA A 166 -14.74 8.79 19.92
N VAL A 167 -15.57 9.81 19.70
CA VAL A 167 -16.05 10.14 18.35
C VAL A 167 -14.92 10.64 17.46
N PRO A 168 -14.12 11.68 17.84
CA PRO A 168 -13.03 12.14 16.98
C PRO A 168 -12.00 11.07 16.62
N SER A 169 -11.71 10.11 17.51
CA SER A 169 -10.72 9.06 17.26
C SER A 169 -11.25 7.88 16.42
N SER A 170 -12.58 7.75 16.32
CA SER A 170 -13.22 6.65 15.58
C SER A 170 -13.63 7.04 14.15
N LEU A 171 -13.59 8.32 13.80
CA LEU A 171 -13.97 8.77 12.47
C LEU A 171 -12.87 8.40 11.44
N PRO A 172 -13.25 8.01 10.21
CA PRO A 172 -12.27 7.66 9.16
C PRO A 172 -11.25 8.78 8.85
N ASN A 173 -11.66 10.06 8.98
CA ASN A 173 -10.77 11.19 8.76
C ASN A 173 -9.78 11.44 9.90
N SER A 174 -9.86 10.70 11.01
CA SER A 174 -8.95 10.87 12.15
C SER A 174 -7.50 10.65 11.76
N ILE A 175 -7.22 9.67 10.87
CA ILE A 175 -5.87 9.40 10.39
C ILE A 175 -5.29 10.64 9.71
N ALA A 176 -6.01 11.20 8.74
CA ALA A 176 -5.58 12.40 8.00
C ALA A 176 -5.40 13.60 8.92
N ALA A 177 -6.34 13.84 9.85
CA ALA A 177 -6.26 14.92 10.81
C ALA A 177 -5.04 14.80 11.73
N GLN A 178 -4.76 13.62 12.26
CA GLN A 178 -3.60 13.40 13.14
C GLN A 178 -2.27 13.56 12.40
N LEU A 179 -2.20 13.09 11.14
CA LEU A 179 -1.03 13.29 10.30
C LEU A 179 -0.81 14.77 9.96
N SER A 180 -1.86 15.51 9.60
CA SER A 180 -1.78 16.96 9.36
C SER A 180 -1.26 17.70 10.58
N ILE A 181 -1.77 17.39 11.79
CA ILE A 181 -1.29 17.97 13.04
C ILE A 181 0.20 17.61 13.28
N THR A 182 0.56 16.36 13.01
CA THR A 182 1.93 15.87 13.24
C THR A 182 2.93 16.54 12.30
N LEU A 183 2.57 16.69 11.03
CA LEU A 183 3.40 17.31 10.01
C LEU A 183 3.39 18.83 10.07
N GLY A 184 2.40 19.44 10.75
CA GLY A 184 2.13 20.88 10.64
C GLY A 184 1.61 21.26 9.26
N ALA A 185 0.94 20.34 8.55
CA ALA A 185 0.43 20.54 7.22
C ALA A 185 -0.97 21.16 7.27
N GLY A 186 -1.10 22.38 6.80
CA GLY A 186 -2.35 23.17 6.75
C GLY A 186 -3.00 23.21 5.38
N GLY A 187 -2.41 22.59 4.37
CA GLY A 187 -3.00 22.45 3.04
C GLY A 187 -4.17 21.46 3.00
N PRO A 188 -4.63 21.05 1.80
CA PRO A 188 -5.74 20.10 1.66
C PRO A 188 -5.51 18.79 2.46
N SER A 189 -6.48 18.42 3.31
CA SER A 189 -6.43 17.19 4.10
C SER A 189 -7.71 16.40 3.89
N THR A 190 -7.58 15.14 3.42
CA THR A 190 -8.74 14.34 3.00
C THR A 190 -8.51 12.85 3.23
N THR A 191 -9.62 12.14 3.52
CA THR A 191 -9.65 10.67 3.55
C THR A 191 -10.49 10.16 2.37
N VAL A 192 -9.93 9.21 1.64
CA VAL A 192 -10.54 8.56 0.47
C VAL A 192 -10.92 7.14 0.85
N ASN A 193 -12.16 6.74 0.55
CA ASN A 193 -12.62 5.37 0.74
C ASN A 193 -13.24 4.84 -0.57
N THR A 194 -12.53 3.95 -1.21
CA THR A 194 -12.93 3.13 -2.36
C THR A 194 -12.61 1.65 -2.08
N ALA A 195 -12.89 1.22 -0.84
CA ALA A 195 -12.55 -0.11 -0.33
C ALA A 195 -11.07 -0.45 -0.57
N CYS A 196 -10.75 -1.59 -1.19
CA CYS A 196 -9.36 -2.02 -1.43
C CYS A 196 -8.60 -1.11 -2.41
N ALA A 197 -9.27 -0.26 -3.18
CA ALA A 197 -8.65 0.70 -4.10
C ALA A 197 -8.30 2.05 -3.46
N SER A 198 -8.62 2.26 -2.16
CA SER A 198 -8.53 3.56 -1.48
C SER A 198 -7.13 4.20 -1.57
N GLY A 199 -6.08 3.42 -1.36
CA GLY A 199 -4.70 3.93 -1.43
C GLY A 199 -4.32 4.44 -2.82
N ALA A 200 -4.66 3.68 -3.86
CA ALA A 200 -4.43 4.10 -5.25
C ALA A 200 -5.29 5.31 -5.64
N SER A 201 -6.55 5.35 -5.18
CA SER A 201 -7.45 6.50 -5.38
C SER A 201 -6.93 7.76 -4.67
N ALA A 202 -6.35 7.62 -3.48
CA ALA A 202 -5.73 8.74 -2.76
C ALA A 202 -4.51 9.30 -3.52
N LEU A 203 -3.68 8.42 -4.13
CA LEU A 203 -2.55 8.82 -4.99
C LEU A 203 -3.04 9.55 -6.24
N GLY A 204 -4.11 9.09 -6.87
CA GLY A 204 -4.73 9.77 -8.01
C GLY A 204 -5.24 11.17 -7.64
N LEU A 205 -5.98 11.29 -6.54
CA LEU A 205 -6.47 12.59 -6.06
C LEU A 205 -5.31 13.54 -5.70
N ALA A 206 -4.25 13.03 -5.09
CA ALA A 206 -3.04 13.82 -4.81
C ALA A 206 -2.39 14.33 -6.10
N ALA A 207 -2.35 13.49 -7.14
CA ALA A 207 -1.83 13.88 -8.44
C ALA A 207 -2.64 15.05 -9.03
N ASP A 208 -3.96 15.00 -8.94
CA ASP A 208 -4.82 16.09 -9.42
C ASP A 208 -4.59 17.39 -8.64
N LEU A 209 -4.47 17.33 -7.30
CA LEU A 209 -4.21 18.53 -6.48
C LEU A 209 -2.86 19.17 -6.82
N LEU A 210 -1.80 18.37 -7.00
CA LEU A 210 -0.47 18.85 -7.39
C LEU A 210 -0.48 19.48 -8.79
N ARG A 211 -1.13 18.84 -9.76
CA ARG A 211 -1.24 19.32 -11.15
C ARG A 211 -2.06 20.61 -11.25
N LEU A 212 -3.09 20.74 -10.42
CA LEU A 212 -3.90 21.95 -10.29
C LEU A 212 -3.21 23.06 -9.47
N GLY A 213 -2.00 22.83 -8.95
CA GLY A 213 -1.26 23.80 -8.14
C GLY A 213 -1.90 24.11 -6.80
N ARG A 214 -2.75 23.22 -6.28
CA ARG A 214 -3.39 23.38 -4.96
C ARG A 214 -2.42 23.10 -3.81
N CYS A 215 -1.37 22.33 -4.07
CA CYS A 215 -0.25 22.08 -3.18
C CYS A 215 1.03 21.87 -4.00
N ASP A 216 2.18 21.89 -3.36
CA ASP A 216 3.49 21.63 -3.97
C ASP A 216 4.05 20.28 -3.54
N THR A 217 3.63 19.82 -2.34
CA THR A 217 3.95 18.52 -1.78
C THR A 217 2.66 17.84 -1.31
N ALA A 218 2.55 16.54 -1.55
CA ALA A 218 1.46 15.72 -1.02
C ALA A 218 2.03 14.50 -0.29
N VAL A 219 1.69 14.35 0.99
CA VAL A 219 1.96 13.14 1.77
C VAL A 219 0.75 12.24 1.64
N VAL A 220 0.90 11.14 0.92
CA VAL A 220 -0.19 10.20 0.62
C VAL A 220 0.04 8.90 1.36
N VAL A 221 -0.96 8.48 2.12
CA VAL A 221 -0.87 7.31 2.99
C VAL A 221 -2.03 6.36 2.72
N GLY A 222 -1.73 5.08 2.63
CA GLY A 222 -2.73 4.03 2.80
C GLY A 222 -2.50 3.37 4.15
N ALA A 223 -3.55 3.24 4.95
CA ALA A 223 -3.44 2.61 6.27
C ALA A 223 -4.67 1.77 6.60
N GLU A 224 -4.45 0.58 7.13
CA GLU A 224 -5.52 -0.33 7.51
C GLU A 224 -5.17 -1.14 8.76
N ALA A 225 -6.16 -1.33 9.65
CA ALA A 225 -6.05 -2.18 10.84
C ALA A 225 -7.38 -2.95 11.02
N ILE A 226 -7.61 -3.92 10.13
CA ILE A 226 -8.92 -4.56 9.94
C ILE A 226 -8.97 -5.98 10.51
N LEU A 227 -7.92 -6.42 11.20
CA LEU A 227 -7.88 -7.77 11.80
C LEU A 227 -8.71 -7.83 13.08
N THR A 228 -9.97 -7.43 13.00
CA THR A 228 -10.95 -7.41 14.10
C THR A 228 -11.94 -8.56 13.96
N PRO A 229 -12.59 -9.02 15.06
CA PRO A 229 -13.56 -10.11 15.03
C PRO A 229 -14.68 -9.89 14.00
N PHE A 230 -15.24 -8.67 13.95
CA PHE A 230 -16.33 -8.33 13.03
C PHE A 230 -15.91 -8.47 11.56
N HIS A 231 -14.76 -7.92 11.18
CA HIS A 231 -14.33 -7.93 9.78
C HIS A 231 -13.90 -9.32 9.33
N LEU A 232 -13.13 -10.04 10.14
CA LEU A 232 -12.71 -11.40 9.81
C LEU A 232 -13.91 -12.34 9.68
N ALA A 233 -14.87 -12.30 10.63
CA ALA A 233 -16.09 -13.07 10.53
C ALA A 233 -16.94 -12.69 9.29
N GLY A 234 -17.00 -11.39 8.95
CA GLY A 234 -17.70 -10.91 7.76
C GLY A 234 -17.07 -11.43 6.46
N PHE A 235 -15.75 -11.33 6.32
CA PHE A 235 -15.05 -11.85 5.15
C PHE A 235 -15.10 -13.37 5.02
N ASP A 236 -15.10 -14.08 6.14
CA ASP A 236 -15.29 -15.53 6.19
C ASP A 236 -16.68 -15.89 5.67
N ARG A 237 -17.71 -15.21 6.16
CA ARG A 237 -19.12 -15.46 5.78
C ARG A 237 -19.43 -15.21 4.31
N ILE A 238 -18.72 -14.31 3.64
CA ILE A 238 -18.85 -14.11 2.19
C ILE A 238 -17.96 -15.05 1.37
N GLY A 239 -17.17 -15.92 2.02
CA GLY A 239 -16.29 -16.89 1.37
C GLY A 239 -15.10 -16.23 0.67
N ALA A 240 -14.56 -15.14 1.23
CA ALA A 240 -13.47 -14.40 0.64
C ALA A 240 -12.09 -14.75 1.21
N LEU A 241 -12.06 -15.33 2.44
CA LEU A 241 -10.81 -15.73 3.09
C LEU A 241 -10.32 -17.10 2.61
N SER A 242 -9.01 -17.27 2.57
CA SER A 242 -8.40 -18.59 2.42
C SER A 242 -8.59 -19.43 3.70
N HIS A 243 -8.80 -20.71 3.51
CA HIS A 243 -8.95 -21.69 4.59
C HIS A 243 -7.78 -22.69 4.69
N ARG A 244 -6.66 -22.40 4.06
CA ARG A 244 -5.47 -23.26 4.00
C ARG A 244 -4.65 -23.19 5.32
N CYS A 245 -5.30 -23.51 6.45
CA CYS A 245 -4.74 -23.38 7.79
C CYS A 245 -3.60 -24.36 8.11
N GLU A 246 -3.51 -25.47 7.38
CA GLU A 246 -2.47 -26.50 7.59
C GLU A 246 -1.08 -25.98 7.20
N ASP A 247 -0.99 -25.08 6.22
CA ASP A 247 0.24 -24.42 5.80
C ASP A 247 -0.03 -22.92 5.58
N PRO A 248 0.02 -22.11 6.65
CA PRO A 248 -0.27 -20.70 6.59
C PRO A 248 0.61 -19.95 5.58
N ALA A 249 1.88 -20.31 5.46
CA ALA A 249 2.82 -19.66 4.55
C ALA A 249 2.43 -19.86 3.07
N ALA A 250 1.75 -20.97 2.73
CA ALA A 250 1.27 -21.26 1.38
C ALA A 250 -0.16 -20.78 1.10
N ALA A 251 -0.81 -20.09 2.06
CA ALA A 251 -2.22 -19.72 1.94
C ALA A 251 -2.49 -18.62 0.91
N SER A 252 -1.72 -17.52 0.95
CA SER A 252 -1.84 -16.45 -0.05
C SER A 252 -1.13 -16.86 -1.34
N ARG A 253 -1.90 -17.17 -2.39
CA ARG A 253 -1.36 -17.72 -3.64
C ARG A 253 -2.02 -17.14 -4.90
N PRO A 254 -1.77 -15.86 -5.19
CA PRO A 254 -2.31 -15.20 -6.37
C PRO A 254 -2.03 -15.97 -7.66
N PHE A 255 -3.03 -16.06 -8.54
CA PHE A 255 -3.00 -16.73 -9.86
C PHE A 255 -2.82 -18.25 -9.85
N ASP A 256 -2.55 -18.87 -8.70
CA ASP A 256 -2.39 -20.33 -8.60
C ASP A 256 -3.72 -21.07 -8.82
N ALA A 257 -3.66 -22.24 -9.40
CA ALA A 257 -4.82 -23.10 -9.63
C ALA A 257 -5.49 -23.56 -8.33
N GLY A 258 -4.74 -23.61 -7.23
CA GLY A 258 -5.23 -24.01 -5.90
C GLY A 258 -5.60 -22.84 -5.00
N ARG A 259 -5.75 -21.61 -5.54
CA ARG A 259 -6.17 -20.44 -4.75
C ARG A 259 -7.62 -20.59 -4.27
N ASP A 260 -7.89 -20.16 -3.05
CA ASP A 260 -9.21 -20.34 -2.41
C ASP A 260 -9.72 -19.07 -1.71
N GLY A 261 -8.99 -17.98 -1.74
CA GLY A 261 -9.33 -16.72 -1.09
C GLY A 261 -8.09 -15.91 -0.73
N PHE A 262 -8.30 -14.73 -0.15
CA PHE A 262 -7.20 -13.90 0.30
C PHE A 262 -6.85 -14.16 1.77
N VAL A 263 -5.63 -13.79 2.16
CA VAL A 263 -5.20 -13.69 3.55
C VAL A 263 -5.29 -12.22 3.98
N ALA A 264 -6.09 -11.94 5.01
CA ALA A 264 -6.29 -10.58 5.51
C ALA A 264 -5.01 -10.03 6.16
N ALA A 265 -4.68 -8.76 5.90
CA ALA A 265 -3.47 -8.11 6.40
C ALA A 265 -3.77 -6.72 6.98
N GLU A 266 -2.84 -6.20 7.78
CA GLU A 266 -2.87 -4.84 8.32
C GLU A 266 -1.51 -4.16 8.14
N GLY A 267 -1.49 -2.83 8.09
CA GLY A 267 -0.26 -2.06 7.92
C GLY A 267 -0.48 -0.73 7.24
N ALA A 268 0.60 -0.10 6.80
CA ALA A 268 0.55 1.16 6.07
C ALA A 268 1.67 1.28 5.04
N GLY A 269 1.39 2.08 4.00
CA GLY A 269 2.39 2.60 3.08
C GLY A 269 2.20 4.10 2.88
N ALA A 270 3.29 4.85 2.84
CA ALA A 270 3.30 6.28 2.63
C ALA A 270 4.21 6.66 1.47
N LEU A 271 3.75 7.59 0.65
CA LEU A 271 4.51 8.18 -0.46
C LEU A 271 4.50 9.70 -0.35
N VAL A 272 5.64 10.34 -0.58
CA VAL A 272 5.74 11.77 -0.78
C VAL A 272 5.75 12.04 -2.27
N LEU A 273 4.73 12.76 -2.75
CA LEU A 273 4.61 13.22 -4.12
C LEU A 273 4.89 14.71 -4.21
N GLU A 274 5.62 15.11 -5.26
CA GLU A 274 5.92 16.51 -5.56
C GLU A 274 5.80 16.78 -7.06
N ARG A 275 5.56 18.04 -7.43
CA ARG A 275 5.80 18.42 -8.82
C ARG A 275 7.30 18.28 -9.14
N VAL A 276 7.60 17.87 -10.36
CA VAL A 276 8.98 17.60 -10.79
C VAL A 276 9.87 18.86 -10.65
N ASP A 277 9.34 20.04 -10.98
CA ASP A 277 10.04 21.31 -10.83
C ASP A 277 10.34 21.64 -9.36
N HIS A 278 9.42 21.38 -8.47
CA HIS A 278 9.59 21.57 -7.03
C HIS A 278 10.65 20.61 -6.46
N ALA A 279 10.55 19.32 -6.78
CA ALA A 279 11.55 18.32 -6.38
C ALA A 279 12.95 18.66 -6.90
N ALA A 280 13.06 19.06 -8.16
CA ALA A 280 14.33 19.47 -8.78
C ALA A 280 14.93 20.72 -8.13
N ALA A 281 14.12 21.73 -7.79
CA ALA A 281 14.56 22.97 -7.17
C ALA A 281 15.24 22.76 -5.81
N ARG A 282 14.88 21.70 -5.08
CA ARG A 282 15.49 21.34 -3.81
C ARG A 282 16.49 20.18 -3.90
N GLY A 283 16.82 19.70 -5.10
CA GLY A 283 17.74 18.59 -5.30
C GLY A 283 17.25 17.25 -4.75
N ALA A 284 15.92 17.03 -4.72
CA ALA A 284 15.35 15.81 -4.18
C ALA A 284 15.77 14.58 -4.97
N ARG A 285 16.04 13.49 -4.25
CA ARG A 285 16.07 12.16 -4.85
C ARG A 285 14.68 11.80 -5.37
N VAL A 286 14.61 11.27 -6.57
CA VAL A 286 13.36 10.75 -7.15
C VAL A 286 13.48 9.24 -7.27
N HIS A 287 12.55 8.50 -6.66
CA HIS A 287 12.51 7.04 -6.74
C HIS A 287 11.85 6.56 -8.03
N ALA A 288 10.77 7.23 -8.41
CA ALA A 288 9.99 6.96 -9.61
C ALA A 288 9.14 8.19 -9.95
N ARG A 289 8.49 8.16 -11.11
CA ARG A 289 7.53 9.18 -11.52
C ARG A 289 6.13 8.59 -11.59
N LEU A 290 5.13 9.31 -11.08
CA LEU A 290 3.72 9.04 -11.34
C LEU A 290 3.32 9.79 -12.62
N LEU A 291 3.10 9.06 -13.70
CA LEU A 291 2.77 9.62 -15.01
C LEU A 291 1.30 9.92 -15.15
N GLY A 292 0.44 9.03 -14.64
CA GLY A 292 -1.00 9.14 -14.77
C GLY A 292 -1.74 8.19 -13.85
N HIS A 293 -3.04 8.44 -13.74
CA HIS A 293 -3.96 7.59 -13.01
C HIS A 293 -5.30 7.46 -13.72
N GLY A 294 -6.04 6.41 -13.39
CA GLY A 294 -7.39 6.21 -13.91
C GLY A 294 -8.26 5.47 -12.91
N SER A 295 -9.53 5.81 -12.88
CA SER A 295 -10.52 5.17 -12.02
C SER A 295 -11.79 4.83 -12.77
N SER A 296 -12.51 3.82 -12.29
CA SER A 296 -13.81 3.44 -12.81
C SER A 296 -14.66 2.73 -11.75
N SER A 297 -15.92 2.52 -12.05
CA SER A 297 -16.80 1.65 -11.28
C SER A 297 -17.37 0.57 -12.18
N ASP A 298 -17.43 -0.67 -11.67
CA ASP A 298 -18.10 -1.78 -12.37
C ASP A 298 -19.61 -1.57 -12.50
N ALA A 299 -20.20 -0.82 -11.57
CA ALA A 299 -21.65 -0.58 -11.47
C ALA A 299 -22.48 -1.87 -11.62
N HIS A 300 -22.01 -2.96 -10.97
CA HIS A 300 -22.54 -4.30 -11.17
C HIS A 300 -23.00 -5.00 -9.89
N ASN A 301 -22.12 -5.17 -8.91
CA ASN A 301 -22.40 -5.90 -7.67
C ASN A 301 -21.54 -5.38 -6.52
N ALA A 302 -22.05 -5.45 -5.29
CA ALA A 302 -21.35 -4.94 -4.11
C ALA A 302 -20.06 -5.72 -3.76
N VAL A 303 -19.96 -7.00 -4.14
CA VAL A 303 -18.85 -7.89 -3.77
C VAL A 303 -18.12 -8.46 -4.99
N ARG A 304 -18.88 -8.91 -6.00
CA ARG A 304 -18.33 -9.64 -7.15
C ARG A 304 -17.90 -8.68 -8.25
N PRO A 305 -16.69 -8.83 -8.80
CA PRO A 305 -16.28 -8.07 -9.97
C PRO A 305 -17.17 -8.41 -11.18
N ARG A 306 -17.25 -7.49 -12.11
CA ARG A 306 -17.93 -7.71 -13.39
C ARG A 306 -17.14 -8.71 -14.22
N ALA A 307 -17.77 -9.82 -14.60
CA ALA A 307 -17.10 -10.98 -15.21
C ALA A 307 -16.35 -10.68 -16.52
N ASP A 308 -16.76 -9.65 -17.27
CA ASP A 308 -16.07 -9.23 -18.50
C ASP A 308 -14.82 -8.36 -18.24
N GLY A 309 -14.55 -7.97 -16.98
CA GLY A 309 -13.42 -7.12 -16.59
C GLY A 309 -13.50 -5.70 -17.17
N HIS A 310 -14.69 -5.22 -17.57
CA HIS A 310 -14.88 -3.93 -18.23
C HIS A 310 -14.40 -2.77 -17.34
N GLY A 311 -14.67 -2.82 -16.03
CA GLY A 311 -14.26 -1.75 -15.10
C GLY A 311 -12.74 -1.62 -15.04
N ILE A 312 -12.03 -2.73 -14.81
CA ILE A 312 -10.55 -2.74 -14.82
C ILE A 312 -10.03 -2.20 -16.16
N ALA A 313 -10.60 -2.67 -17.29
CA ALA A 313 -10.20 -2.21 -18.61
C ALA A 313 -10.42 -0.71 -18.82
N THR A 314 -11.50 -0.16 -18.27
CA THR A 314 -11.81 1.27 -18.33
C THR A 314 -10.82 2.08 -17.50
N ALA A 315 -10.49 1.64 -16.29
CA ALA A 315 -9.52 2.31 -15.43
C ALA A 315 -8.11 2.30 -16.06
N VAL A 316 -7.69 1.16 -16.65
CA VAL A 316 -6.39 1.07 -17.36
C VAL A 316 -6.33 2.05 -18.54
N ARG A 317 -7.36 2.08 -19.40
CA ARG A 317 -7.38 3.02 -20.55
C ARG A 317 -7.36 4.48 -20.09
N ALA A 318 -8.10 4.81 -19.03
CA ALA A 318 -8.09 6.15 -18.46
C ALA A 318 -6.69 6.52 -17.94
N ALA A 319 -6.03 5.61 -17.21
CA ALA A 319 -4.68 5.84 -16.70
C ALA A 319 -3.63 6.03 -17.82
N LEU A 320 -3.70 5.22 -18.88
CA LEU A 320 -2.82 5.38 -20.06
C LEU A 320 -3.06 6.70 -20.79
N THR A 321 -4.33 7.11 -20.93
CA THR A 321 -4.70 8.40 -21.53
C THR A 321 -4.17 9.55 -20.70
N ASP A 322 -4.34 9.52 -19.38
CA ASP A 322 -3.82 10.54 -18.46
C ASP A 322 -2.29 10.61 -18.47
N ALA A 323 -1.62 9.45 -18.57
CA ALA A 323 -0.17 9.37 -18.69
C ALA A 323 0.37 9.81 -20.06
N GLY A 324 -0.47 9.90 -21.09
CA GLY A 324 -0.05 10.21 -22.46
C GLY A 324 0.80 9.13 -23.11
N ILE A 325 0.59 7.86 -22.75
CA ILE A 325 1.30 6.69 -23.29
C ILE A 325 0.33 5.61 -23.80
N THR A 326 0.87 4.60 -24.44
CA THR A 326 0.11 3.49 -24.98
C THR A 326 0.30 2.22 -24.17
N ALA A 327 -0.55 1.22 -24.39
CA ALA A 327 -0.41 -0.09 -23.77
C ALA A 327 0.94 -0.75 -24.08
N ALA A 328 1.52 -0.50 -25.26
CA ALA A 328 2.81 -1.06 -25.67
C ALA A 328 4.01 -0.53 -24.85
N ASP A 329 3.84 0.61 -24.17
CA ASP A 329 4.87 1.19 -23.32
C ASP A 329 4.95 0.52 -21.92
N ILE A 330 3.93 -0.30 -21.55
CA ILE A 330 3.87 -0.98 -20.26
C ILE A 330 4.77 -2.21 -20.29
N GLY A 331 5.82 -2.19 -19.49
CA GLY A 331 6.78 -3.29 -19.35
C GLY A 331 6.59 -4.14 -18.09
N TYR A 332 5.72 -3.73 -17.16
CA TYR A 332 5.44 -4.48 -15.93
C TYR A 332 4.05 -4.13 -15.37
N VAL A 333 3.42 -5.09 -14.71
CA VAL A 333 2.17 -4.89 -13.97
C VAL A 333 2.28 -5.46 -12.56
N ASN A 334 2.06 -4.62 -11.56
CA ASN A 334 1.73 -5.03 -10.21
C ASN A 334 0.20 -5.16 -10.12
N ALA A 335 -0.28 -6.40 -10.08
CA ALA A 335 -1.69 -6.73 -10.16
C ALA A 335 -2.37 -6.64 -8.80
N HIS A 336 -3.67 -6.38 -8.82
CA HIS A 336 -4.49 -6.48 -7.61
C HIS A 336 -4.52 -7.91 -7.06
N ALA A 337 -4.63 -8.90 -7.89
CA ALA A 337 -4.74 -10.34 -7.64
C ALA A 337 -4.58 -10.74 -6.17
N THR A 338 -5.71 -11.02 -5.52
CA THR A 338 -5.76 -11.30 -4.08
C THR A 338 -5.66 -12.78 -3.72
N GLY A 339 -5.65 -13.66 -4.73
CA GLY A 339 -5.78 -15.11 -4.55
C GLY A 339 -7.24 -15.58 -4.53
N THR A 340 -8.19 -14.74 -4.93
CA THR A 340 -9.59 -15.15 -5.06
C THR A 340 -9.84 -15.82 -6.42
N PRO A 341 -10.62 -16.92 -6.48
CA PRO A 341 -10.86 -17.64 -7.73
C PRO A 341 -11.38 -16.75 -8.86
N LEU A 342 -12.42 -15.96 -8.61
CA LEU A 342 -13.05 -15.11 -9.62
C LEU A 342 -12.23 -13.83 -9.90
N GLY A 343 -11.73 -13.16 -8.84
CA GLY A 343 -11.06 -11.88 -8.97
C GLY A 343 -9.81 -11.96 -9.84
N ASP A 344 -8.95 -12.92 -9.54
CA ASP A 344 -7.69 -13.12 -10.27
C ASP A 344 -7.93 -13.50 -11.74
N THR A 345 -8.95 -14.35 -12.02
CA THR A 345 -9.32 -14.71 -13.39
C THR A 345 -9.80 -13.51 -14.20
N VAL A 346 -10.71 -12.70 -13.63
CA VAL A 346 -11.26 -11.52 -14.31
C VAL A 346 -10.17 -10.50 -14.62
N GLU A 347 -9.30 -10.22 -13.64
CA GLU A 347 -8.18 -9.29 -13.82
C GLU A 347 -7.20 -9.80 -14.87
N ALA A 348 -6.77 -11.07 -14.78
CA ALA A 348 -5.83 -11.66 -15.71
C ALA A 348 -6.35 -11.61 -17.15
N GLN A 349 -7.61 -11.97 -17.38
CA GLN A 349 -8.23 -11.91 -18.72
C GLN A 349 -8.35 -10.47 -19.23
N ALA A 350 -8.64 -9.49 -18.36
CA ALA A 350 -8.65 -8.09 -18.76
C ALA A 350 -7.26 -7.60 -19.17
N LEU A 351 -6.22 -7.92 -18.38
CA LEU A 351 -4.83 -7.57 -18.66
C LEU A 351 -4.32 -8.24 -19.94
N ALA A 352 -4.59 -9.52 -20.16
CA ALA A 352 -4.20 -10.23 -21.38
C ALA A 352 -4.78 -9.59 -22.66
N ARG A 353 -6.05 -9.13 -22.60
CA ARG A 353 -6.68 -8.40 -23.72
C ARG A 353 -6.09 -7.02 -23.95
N LEU A 354 -5.74 -6.31 -22.88
CA LEU A 354 -5.23 -4.93 -22.95
C LEU A 354 -3.75 -4.85 -23.29
N LEU A 355 -2.97 -5.85 -22.90
CA LEU A 355 -1.51 -5.91 -23.03
C LEU A 355 -1.09 -7.16 -23.82
N PRO A 356 -1.40 -7.22 -25.14
CA PRO A 356 -1.17 -8.43 -25.95
C PRO A 356 0.32 -8.79 -26.13
N HIS A 357 1.23 -7.86 -25.83
CA HIS A 357 2.67 -8.09 -25.81
C HIS A 357 3.16 -8.80 -24.53
N ARG A 358 2.24 -9.11 -23.58
CA ARG A 358 2.45 -9.96 -22.40
C ARG A 358 3.60 -9.49 -21.49
N PRO A 359 3.55 -8.26 -20.95
CA PRO A 359 4.54 -7.85 -19.98
C PRO A 359 4.47 -8.75 -18.74
N PRO A 360 5.58 -8.90 -17.97
CA PRO A 360 5.54 -9.60 -16.69
C PRO A 360 4.49 -9.02 -15.75
N VAL A 361 3.76 -9.92 -15.06
CA VAL A 361 2.74 -9.57 -14.07
C VAL A 361 3.04 -10.26 -12.74
N SER A 362 3.07 -9.53 -11.65
CA SER A 362 3.17 -10.14 -10.32
C SER A 362 2.19 -9.51 -9.34
N SER A 363 1.80 -10.30 -8.34
CA SER A 363 1.09 -9.81 -7.15
C SER A 363 1.95 -10.02 -5.93
N THR A 364 2.24 -8.95 -5.22
CA THR A 364 3.02 -8.98 -3.98
C THR A 364 2.23 -9.49 -2.78
N LYS A 365 0.92 -9.71 -2.95
CA LYS A 365 0.01 -10.20 -1.90
C LYS A 365 0.29 -11.64 -1.47
N GLY A 366 1.03 -12.42 -2.26
CA GLY A 366 1.58 -13.71 -1.81
C GLY A 366 2.49 -13.58 -0.60
N VAL A 367 3.17 -12.44 -0.45
CA VAL A 367 4.04 -12.12 0.69
C VAL A 367 3.32 -11.32 1.76
N THR A 368 2.70 -10.20 1.37
CA THR A 368 2.14 -9.22 2.32
C THR A 368 0.76 -9.59 2.85
N GLY A 369 0.06 -10.52 2.20
CA GLY A 369 -1.39 -10.62 2.33
C GLY A 369 -2.09 -9.42 1.69
N HIS A 370 -3.39 -9.32 1.89
CA HIS A 370 -4.21 -8.23 1.37
C HIS A 370 -4.39 -7.12 2.40
N LEU A 371 -3.73 -5.96 2.19
CA LEU A 371 -3.76 -4.81 3.10
C LEU A 371 -4.98 -3.88 2.87
N PHE A 372 -6.00 -4.32 2.14
CA PHE A 372 -7.24 -3.58 1.87
C PHE A 372 -6.99 -2.13 1.42
N GLY A 373 -7.49 -1.12 2.17
CA GLY A 373 -7.32 0.28 1.81
C GLY A 373 -5.87 0.76 1.76
N ALA A 374 -4.95 0.08 2.45
CA ALA A 374 -3.52 0.37 2.38
C ALA A 374 -2.83 -0.26 1.16
N ALA A 375 -3.45 -1.28 0.52
CA ALA A 375 -2.82 -2.07 -0.54
C ALA A 375 -2.27 -1.20 -1.68
N GLY A 376 -3.08 -0.26 -2.19
CA GLY A 376 -2.71 0.55 -3.35
C GLY A 376 -1.48 1.44 -3.14
N THR A 377 -1.25 1.99 -1.95
CA THR A 377 -0.03 2.78 -1.64
C THR A 377 1.18 1.89 -1.44
N VAL A 378 1.02 0.74 -0.76
CA VAL A 378 2.10 -0.25 -0.59
C VAL A 378 2.53 -0.80 -1.95
N GLU A 379 1.59 -1.16 -2.81
CA GLU A 379 1.86 -1.70 -4.15
C GLU A 379 2.45 -0.66 -5.09
N ALA A 380 2.04 0.61 -5.01
CA ALA A 380 2.67 1.70 -5.73
C ALA A 380 4.13 1.90 -5.29
N ALA A 381 4.42 1.83 -3.98
CA ALA A 381 5.77 1.87 -3.45
C ALA A 381 6.62 0.70 -3.95
N LEU A 382 6.10 -0.54 -3.88
CA LEU A 382 6.80 -1.74 -4.37
C LEU A 382 7.01 -1.69 -5.90
N THR A 383 6.09 -1.10 -6.65
CA THR A 383 6.25 -0.88 -8.10
C THR A 383 7.35 0.16 -8.37
N ALA A 384 7.40 1.25 -7.61
CA ALA A 384 8.48 2.24 -7.71
C ALA A 384 9.85 1.63 -7.41
N LEU A 385 9.93 0.80 -6.37
CA LEU A 385 11.15 0.05 -6.02
C LEU A 385 11.54 -0.95 -7.13
N ALA A 386 10.58 -1.68 -7.69
CA ALA A 386 10.84 -2.60 -8.79
C ALA A 386 11.43 -1.89 -10.02
N LEU A 387 10.88 -0.74 -10.37
CA LEU A 387 11.41 0.11 -11.45
C LEU A 387 12.79 0.66 -11.14
N GLY A 388 12.99 1.17 -9.91
CA GLY A 388 14.26 1.77 -9.48
C GLY A 388 15.41 0.76 -9.38
N HIS A 389 15.12 -0.46 -8.97
CA HIS A 389 16.13 -1.54 -8.87
C HIS A 389 16.29 -2.35 -10.17
N GLY A 390 15.38 -2.20 -11.13
CA GLY A 390 15.37 -3.04 -12.33
C GLY A 390 15.14 -4.52 -12.00
N LEU A 391 14.36 -4.82 -10.96
CA LEU A 391 14.16 -6.16 -10.45
C LEU A 391 12.69 -6.39 -10.09
N LEU A 392 12.03 -7.34 -10.73
CA LEU A 392 10.63 -7.65 -10.50
C LEU A 392 10.48 -8.67 -9.36
N PRO A 393 9.50 -8.46 -8.44
CA PRO A 393 9.17 -9.43 -7.42
C PRO A 393 8.48 -10.67 -8.01
N PRO A 394 8.64 -11.86 -7.38
CA PRO A 394 7.97 -13.08 -7.81
C PRO A 394 6.49 -13.10 -7.39
N ASN A 395 5.71 -13.96 -8.05
CA ASN A 395 4.43 -14.43 -7.55
C ASN A 395 4.68 -15.56 -6.54
N THR A 396 4.61 -15.23 -5.25
CA THR A 396 4.82 -16.19 -4.17
C THR A 396 3.70 -17.22 -4.14
N ASN A 397 4.07 -18.50 -3.89
CA ASN A 397 3.14 -19.63 -3.83
C ASN A 397 2.45 -19.97 -5.17
N LEU A 398 2.99 -19.51 -6.28
CA LEU A 398 2.53 -19.89 -7.61
C LEU A 398 3.21 -21.19 -8.04
N ASP A 399 2.61 -22.33 -7.68
CA ASP A 399 3.14 -23.64 -8.05
C ASP A 399 2.64 -24.06 -9.44
N ARG A 400 1.38 -23.77 -9.71
CA ARG A 400 0.74 -24.08 -10.99
C ARG A 400 -0.24 -22.97 -11.38
N PRO A 401 0.07 -22.18 -12.41
CA PRO A 401 -0.87 -21.18 -12.92
C PRO A 401 -2.23 -21.78 -13.24
N SER A 402 -3.31 -21.04 -12.95
CA SER A 402 -4.65 -21.47 -13.30
C SER A 402 -4.80 -21.57 -14.83
N PRO A 403 -5.43 -22.62 -15.38
CA PRO A 403 -5.49 -22.84 -16.83
C PRO A 403 -6.17 -21.72 -17.64
N ASP A 404 -6.99 -20.92 -16.98
CA ASP A 404 -7.71 -19.78 -17.56
C ASP A 404 -6.94 -18.45 -17.48
N ILE A 405 -5.68 -18.49 -16.99
CA ILE A 405 -4.79 -17.34 -16.86
C ILE A 405 -3.62 -17.47 -17.83
N ASP A 406 -3.58 -16.57 -18.82
CA ASP A 406 -2.54 -16.51 -19.85
C ASP A 406 -1.72 -15.21 -19.70
N LEU A 407 -0.83 -15.17 -18.71
CA LEU A 407 0.07 -14.06 -18.39
C LEU A 407 1.51 -14.56 -18.24
N ASP A 408 2.49 -13.66 -18.39
CA ASP A 408 3.87 -13.91 -17.96
C ASP A 408 3.99 -13.67 -16.44
N LEU A 409 4.05 -14.74 -15.65
CA LEU A 409 4.02 -14.73 -14.20
C LEU A 409 5.38 -15.14 -13.64
N PRO A 410 6.27 -14.20 -13.26
CA PRO A 410 7.54 -14.53 -12.60
C PRO A 410 7.33 -15.32 -11.31
N THR A 411 8.07 -16.42 -11.12
CA THR A 411 8.08 -17.23 -9.87
C THR A 411 9.38 -17.08 -9.07
N ALA A 412 10.32 -16.29 -9.60
CA ALA A 412 11.56 -15.89 -8.93
C ALA A 412 11.81 -14.41 -9.24
N PRO A 413 12.65 -13.72 -8.43
CA PRO A 413 13.07 -12.36 -8.76
C PRO A 413 13.65 -12.30 -10.18
N ARG A 414 13.16 -11.37 -11.00
CA ARG A 414 13.53 -11.29 -12.41
C ARG A 414 14.14 -9.94 -12.73
N PRO A 415 15.41 -9.86 -13.16
CA PRO A 415 15.98 -8.63 -13.73
C PRO A 415 15.14 -8.17 -14.93
N HIS A 416 14.74 -6.92 -14.93
CA HIS A 416 13.86 -6.37 -15.97
C HIS A 416 13.93 -4.85 -16.01
N THR A 417 13.94 -4.30 -17.21
CA THR A 417 13.85 -2.85 -17.43
C THR A 417 12.50 -2.55 -18.07
N ALA A 418 11.69 -1.74 -17.41
CA ALA A 418 10.41 -1.30 -17.91
C ALA A 418 10.40 0.22 -18.14
N ARG A 419 9.85 0.65 -19.28
CA ARG A 419 9.64 2.08 -19.56
C ARG A 419 8.56 2.67 -18.68
N ALA A 420 7.49 1.90 -18.45
CA ALA A 420 6.42 2.21 -17.51
C ALA A 420 5.83 0.92 -16.92
N ALA A 421 5.20 1.05 -15.76
CA ALA A 421 4.50 -0.03 -15.09
C ALA A 421 3.10 0.41 -14.67
N LEU A 422 2.17 -0.57 -14.59
CA LEU A 422 0.87 -0.38 -13.97
C LEU A 422 0.90 -0.90 -12.53
N SER A 423 0.24 -0.17 -11.62
CA SER A 423 -0.21 -0.68 -10.32
C SER A 423 -1.73 -0.68 -10.34
N VAL A 424 -2.34 -1.87 -10.23
CA VAL A 424 -3.78 -2.08 -10.37
C VAL A 424 -4.40 -2.37 -9.01
N SER A 425 -5.49 -1.69 -8.69
CA SER A 425 -6.27 -1.93 -7.48
C SER A 425 -7.75 -2.08 -7.83
N ALA A 426 -8.39 -3.13 -7.31
CA ALA A 426 -9.82 -3.37 -7.45
C ALA A 426 -10.45 -3.57 -6.07
N GLY A 427 -11.57 -2.91 -5.79
CA GLY A 427 -12.23 -2.91 -4.49
C GLY A 427 -13.67 -3.38 -4.54
N PHE A 428 -14.17 -3.88 -3.41
CA PHE A 428 -15.60 -4.11 -3.23
C PHE A 428 -16.40 -2.85 -3.60
N GLY A 429 -17.63 -3.03 -4.07
CA GLY A 429 -18.40 -1.94 -4.69
C GLY A 429 -18.08 -1.75 -6.18
N GLY A 430 -17.11 -2.51 -6.71
CA GLY A 430 -16.67 -2.39 -8.11
C GLY A 430 -15.75 -1.21 -8.36
N HIS A 431 -15.09 -0.68 -7.34
CA HIS A 431 -14.10 0.39 -7.48
C HIS A 431 -12.81 -0.12 -8.11
N ASN A 432 -12.37 0.49 -9.19
CA ASN A 432 -11.10 0.20 -9.83
C ASN A 432 -10.24 1.47 -9.86
N ALA A 433 -8.97 1.36 -9.49
CA ALA A 433 -7.99 2.42 -9.57
C ALA A 433 -6.68 1.88 -10.14
N VAL A 434 -6.10 2.60 -11.10
CA VAL A 434 -4.86 2.21 -11.79
C VAL A 434 -3.92 3.39 -11.80
N LEU A 435 -2.67 3.14 -11.47
CA LEU A 435 -1.59 4.11 -11.52
C LEU A 435 -0.60 3.70 -12.61
N VAL A 436 -0.05 4.68 -13.32
CA VAL A 436 1.05 4.51 -14.27
C VAL A 436 2.30 5.11 -13.66
N LEU A 437 3.29 4.25 -13.39
CA LEU A 437 4.58 4.66 -12.85
C LEU A 437 5.68 4.47 -13.92
N ALA A 438 6.73 5.30 -13.83
CA ALA A 438 7.92 5.18 -14.67
C ALA A 438 9.18 5.34 -13.79
N PRO A 439 10.35 4.87 -14.25
CA PRO A 439 11.63 5.16 -13.62
C PRO A 439 11.85 6.67 -13.43
N ALA A 440 12.74 7.03 -12.50
CA ALA A 440 13.09 8.43 -12.15
C ALA A 440 13.56 9.26 -13.34
#